data_2478b861c72cb0aac7aa7cc93cedd019
#
_entry.id   2478b861c72cb0aac7aa7cc93cedd019
#
_cell.length_a   1.000
_cell.length_b   1.000
_cell.length_c   1.000
_cell.angle_alpha   90.00
_cell.angle_beta   90.00
_cell.angle_gamma   90.00
#
_symmetry.space_group_name_H-M   'P 1'
#
loop_
_entity.id
_entity.type
_entity.pdbx_description
1 polymer ?
#
loop_
_entity_poly.entity_id
_entity_poly.type
_entity_poly.pdbx_seq_one_letter_code
_entity_poly.pdbx_strand_id
1 'polypeptide(L)'
;KFIRIKKNVRVEDGDKWAEFKPYNGFRLDFTIDFDHPAISKNVRNYVMDFSAQAFVHQISRARTFGFMKDIEYLQSQGLALGGSLDNAIVLDDYRILNEDGLRFRDELVRHKMLDAIGDLYMCGYNIIGDFKAYKSGHGLNNKLLRAVLADQEAWEFVTFEDKKQVPQGYVAPAQVLI
;
A
#
# COMPACT_ATOMS: atom_id res chain seq x y z
N LYS A 1 -21.33 2.99 3.27
CA LYS A 1 -21.38 2.58 1.86
C LYS A 1 -19.99 2.14 1.44
N PHE A 2 -19.91 0.98 0.78
CA PHE A 2 -18.65 0.34 0.36
C PHE A 2 -18.71 0.04 -1.13
N ILE A 3 -17.53 -0.05 -1.76
CA ILE A 3 -17.36 -0.66 -3.08
C ILE A 3 -16.96 -2.12 -2.86
N ARG A 4 -17.79 -3.06 -3.31
CA ARG A 4 -17.48 -4.50 -3.29
C ARG A 4 -16.99 -4.93 -4.67
N ILE A 5 -15.82 -5.56 -4.70
CA ILE A 5 -15.25 -6.16 -5.91
C ILE A 5 -15.96 -7.46 -6.22
N LYS A 6 -16.43 -7.62 -7.46
CA LYS A 6 -17.25 -8.76 -7.92
C LYS A 6 -16.50 -9.71 -8.84
N LYS A 7 -15.49 -9.22 -9.58
CA LYS A 7 -14.68 -10.05 -10.47
C LYS A 7 -13.22 -9.59 -10.45
N ASN A 8 -12.36 -10.41 -10.99
CA ASN A 8 -10.95 -10.08 -11.11
C ASN A 8 -10.75 -8.97 -12.13
N VAL A 9 -10.00 -7.94 -11.72
CA VAL A 9 -9.52 -6.88 -12.60
C VAL A 9 -8.03 -6.75 -12.40
N ARG A 10 -7.25 -6.77 -13.48
CA ARG A 10 -5.79 -6.66 -13.45
C ARG A 10 -5.31 -5.65 -14.48
N VAL A 11 -4.30 -4.89 -14.10
CA VAL A 11 -3.57 -3.97 -14.97
C VAL A 11 -2.08 -4.28 -14.90
N GLU A 12 -1.40 -4.06 -16.00
CA GLU A 12 0.03 -4.35 -16.15
C GLU A 12 0.76 -3.16 -16.79
N ASP A 13 2.07 -3.08 -16.50
CA ASP A 13 3.02 -2.15 -17.10
C ASP A 13 4.41 -2.82 -17.08
N GLY A 14 4.78 -3.45 -18.21
CA GLY A 14 5.94 -4.32 -18.29
C GLY A 14 5.80 -5.52 -17.35
N ASP A 15 6.77 -5.70 -16.44
CA ASP A 15 6.76 -6.75 -15.43
C ASP A 15 5.98 -6.38 -14.14
N LYS A 16 5.51 -5.12 -14.06
CA LYS A 16 4.74 -4.62 -12.92
C LYS A 16 3.26 -4.91 -13.12
N TRP A 17 2.57 -5.19 -12.03
CA TRP A 17 1.13 -5.40 -12.09
C TRP A 17 0.43 -5.09 -10.78
N ALA A 18 -0.86 -4.81 -10.89
CA ALA A 18 -1.78 -4.69 -9.76
C ALA A 18 -3.12 -5.31 -10.14
N GLU A 19 -3.78 -5.97 -9.18
CA GLU A 19 -5.07 -6.63 -9.40
C GLU A 19 -5.99 -6.52 -8.19
N PHE A 20 -7.28 -6.57 -8.47
CA PHE A 20 -8.31 -6.82 -7.48
C PHE A 20 -9.00 -8.16 -7.73
N LYS A 21 -9.35 -8.85 -6.64
CA LYS A 21 -10.17 -10.07 -6.63
C LYS A 21 -11.31 -9.94 -5.64
N PRO A 22 -12.43 -10.65 -5.83
CA PRO A 22 -13.46 -10.76 -4.80
C PRO A 22 -12.90 -11.33 -3.51
N TYR A 23 -13.24 -10.68 -2.39
CA TYR A 23 -12.86 -11.13 -1.05
C TYR A 23 -13.83 -10.53 -0.02
N ASN A 24 -14.13 -11.25 1.05
CA ASN A 24 -15.02 -10.74 2.09
C ASN A 24 -14.22 -10.04 3.21
N GLY A 25 -13.73 -8.86 2.92
CA GLY A 25 -12.87 -8.04 3.75
C GLY A 25 -12.07 -7.07 2.87
N PHE A 26 -11.03 -6.47 3.40
CA PHE A 26 -10.04 -5.76 2.60
C PHE A 26 -8.67 -6.36 2.88
N ARG A 27 -8.18 -7.16 1.95
CA ARG A 27 -6.86 -7.77 2.01
C ARG A 27 -5.91 -7.02 1.08
N LEU A 28 -4.68 -6.86 1.52
CA LEU A 28 -3.60 -6.28 0.72
C LEU A 28 -2.41 -7.24 0.74
N ASP A 29 -1.86 -7.49 -0.45
CA ASP A 29 -0.67 -8.31 -0.68
C ASP A 29 0.27 -7.52 -1.61
N PHE A 30 1.34 -6.97 -1.07
CA PHE A 30 2.25 -6.12 -1.82
C PHE A 30 3.64 -6.75 -1.88
N THR A 31 4.22 -6.80 -3.08
CA THR A 31 5.59 -7.24 -3.32
C THR A 31 6.40 -6.13 -3.96
N ILE A 32 7.54 -5.80 -3.36
CA ILE A 32 8.59 -4.96 -3.95
C ILE A 32 9.69 -5.83 -4.53
N ASP A 33 10.37 -5.33 -5.53
CA ASP A 33 11.54 -6.00 -6.11
C ASP A 33 12.60 -4.98 -6.48
N PHE A 34 13.45 -4.67 -5.51
CA PHE A 34 14.63 -3.83 -5.69
C PHE A 34 15.87 -4.70 -5.61
N ASP A 35 16.72 -4.62 -6.62
CA ASP A 35 18.04 -5.28 -6.61
C ASP A 35 19.02 -4.41 -5.81
N HIS A 36 19.02 -4.63 -4.48
CA HIS A 36 19.85 -3.88 -3.55
C HIS A 36 20.32 -4.79 -2.40
N PRO A 37 21.62 -4.75 -2.03
CA PRO A 37 22.19 -5.64 -1.00
C PRO A 37 21.55 -5.49 0.37
N ALA A 38 21.07 -4.30 0.74
CA ALA A 38 20.38 -4.06 2.01
C ALA A 38 18.93 -4.57 2.02
N ILE A 39 18.38 -4.99 0.88
CA ILE A 39 16.98 -5.45 0.75
C ILE A 39 16.96 -6.96 0.46
N SER A 40 16.93 -7.75 1.52
CA SER A 40 16.90 -9.22 1.36
C SER A 40 15.56 -9.70 0.81
N LYS A 41 15.56 -10.84 0.09
CA LYS A 41 14.37 -11.37 -0.59
C LYS A 41 13.20 -11.67 0.35
N ASN A 42 13.49 -12.04 1.59
CA ASN A 42 12.47 -12.42 2.58
C ASN A 42 11.75 -11.22 3.24
N VAL A 43 12.10 -9.99 2.87
CA VAL A 43 11.43 -8.77 3.35
C VAL A 43 10.79 -7.98 2.21
N ARG A 44 10.62 -8.58 1.05
CA ARG A 44 10.06 -7.94 -0.15
C ARG A 44 8.55 -8.08 -0.28
N ASN A 45 7.93 -8.95 0.49
CA ASN A 45 6.48 -9.17 0.47
C ASN A 45 5.88 -8.93 1.83
N TYR A 46 4.69 -8.31 1.84
CA TYR A 46 3.88 -8.17 3.04
C TYR A 46 2.40 -8.38 2.70
N VAL A 47 1.72 -9.14 3.54
CA VAL A 47 0.29 -9.44 3.42
C VAL A 47 -0.42 -9.01 4.69
N MET A 48 -1.55 -8.33 4.54
CA MET A 48 -2.36 -7.86 5.65
C MET A 48 -3.86 -7.93 5.31
N ASP A 49 -4.64 -8.47 6.24
CA ASP A 49 -6.07 -8.20 6.30
C ASP A 49 -6.27 -6.87 7.03
N PHE A 50 -6.86 -5.89 6.35
CA PHE A 50 -7.01 -4.53 6.85
C PHE A 50 -7.95 -4.49 8.05
N SER A 51 -7.50 -3.80 9.09
CA SER A 51 -8.32 -3.26 10.16
C SER A 51 -7.69 -1.97 10.66
N ALA A 52 -8.45 -1.12 11.35
CA ALA A 52 -7.90 0.09 11.96
C ALA A 52 -6.73 -0.24 12.91
N GLN A 53 -6.84 -1.31 13.69
CA GLN A 53 -5.79 -1.76 14.58
C GLN A 53 -4.55 -2.26 13.81
N ALA A 54 -4.74 -3.10 12.78
CA ALA A 54 -3.63 -3.58 11.94
C ALA A 54 -2.93 -2.40 11.25
N PHE A 55 -3.69 -1.43 10.71
CA PHE A 55 -3.13 -0.23 10.12
C PHE A 55 -2.25 0.55 11.10
N VAL A 56 -2.77 0.86 12.31
CA VAL A 56 -2.02 1.63 13.32
C VAL A 56 -0.75 0.90 13.76
N HIS A 57 -0.83 -0.38 14.05
CA HIS A 57 0.31 -1.12 14.61
C HIS A 57 1.32 -1.61 13.57
N GLN A 58 0.87 -1.87 12.35
CA GLN A 58 1.69 -2.58 11.36
C GLN A 58 2.11 -1.70 10.17
N ILE A 59 1.39 -0.63 9.86
CA ILE A 59 1.58 0.15 8.64
C ILE A 59 1.90 1.62 8.89
N SER A 60 1.14 2.31 9.75
CA SER A 60 1.13 3.77 9.84
C SER A 60 2.51 4.40 10.14
N ARG A 61 3.41 3.65 10.77
CA ARG A 61 4.75 4.13 11.15
C ARG A 61 5.82 3.86 10.09
N ALA A 62 5.49 3.20 8.98
CA ALA A 62 6.45 2.91 7.92
C ALA A 62 6.79 4.19 7.16
N ARG A 63 8.08 4.55 7.16
CA ARG A 63 8.59 5.76 6.50
C ARG A 63 8.75 5.54 5.01
N THR A 64 8.61 6.63 4.24
CA THR A 64 9.03 6.65 2.84
C THR A 64 10.53 6.37 2.72
N PHE A 65 10.96 5.98 1.53
CA PHE A 65 12.35 5.66 1.26
C PHE A 65 12.79 6.17 -0.10
N GLY A 66 14.08 6.34 -0.25
CA GLY A 66 14.70 6.71 -1.51
C GLY A 66 16.14 6.25 -1.60
N PHE A 67 16.60 6.06 -2.83
CA PHE A 67 18.02 5.80 -3.11
C PHE A 67 18.75 7.13 -3.29
N MET A 68 19.93 7.24 -2.74
CA MET A 68 20.70 8.51 -2.72
C MET A 68 20.80 9.14 -4.11
N LYS A 69 21.08 8.34 -5.13
CA LYS A 69 21.16 8.81 -6.53
C LYS A 69 19.87 9.48 -7.02
N ASP A 70 18.72 8.88 -6.68
CA ASP A 70 17.43 9.40 -7.09
C ASP A 70 17.08 10.66 -6.30
N ILE A 71 17.44 10.71 -5.02
CA ILE A 71 17.22 11.89 -4.16
C ILE A 71 18.03 13.08 -4.67
N GLU A 72 19.31 12.91 -4.98
CA GLU A 72 20.16 13.96 -5.54
C GLU A 72 19.61 14.50 -6.85
N TYR A 73 19.16 13.61 -7.73
CA TYR A 73 18.51 14.00 -8.99
C TYR A 73 17.22 14.79 -8.74
N LEU A 74 16.32 14.30 -7.88
CA LEU A 74 15.06 14.98 -7.56
C LEU A 74 15.31 16.36 -6.94
N GLN A 75 16.27 16.48 -6.03
CA GLN A 75 16.65 17.77 -5.42
C GLN A 75 17.19 18.75 -6.45
N SER A 76 17.98 18.28 -7.44
CA SER A 76 18.45 19.12 -8.53
C SER A 76 17.31 19.69 -9.39
N GLN A 77 16.14 19.02 -9.41
CA GLN A 77 14.91 19.45 -10.07
C GLN A 77 13.96 20.24 -9.13
N GLY A 78 14.39 20.56 -7.91
CA GLY A 78 13.56 21.27 -6.91
C GLY A 78 12.50 20.39 -6.26
N LEU A 79 12.63 19.05 -6.35
CA LEU A 79 11.71 18.07 -5.76
C LEU A 79 12.34 17.44 -4.51
N ALA A 80 11.53 16.76 -3.69
CA ALA A 80 11.96 16.07 -2.47
C ALA A 80 12.75 16.96 -1.47
N LEU A 81 12.53 18.27 -1.46
CA LEU A 81 13.26 19.23 -0.62
C LEU A 81 12.97 19.08 0.88
N GLY A 82 11.84 18.47 1.24
CA GLY A 82 11.47 18.20 2.63
C GLY A 82 11.97 16.85 3.17
N GLY A 83 12.60 16.04 2.32
CA GLY A 83 13.14 14.73 2.71
C GLY A 83 14.45 14.88 3.53
N SER A 84 14.52 14.14 4.65
CA SER A 84 15.71 14.06 5.49
C SER A 84 15.82 12.66 6.11
N LEU A 85 16.96 12.37 6.75
CA LEU A 85 17.15 11.12 7.50
C LEU A 85 16.17 10.99 8.69
N ASP A 86 15.56 12.09 9.13
CA ASP A 86 14.58 12.08 10.23
C ASP A 86 13.21 11.56 9.78
N ASN A 87 12.83 11.74 8.51
CA ASN A 87 11.50 11.41 7.99
C ASN A 87 11.48 10.39 6.85
N ALA A 88 12.61 10.02 6.30
CA ALA A 88 12.73 9.06 5.22
C ALA A 88 13.86 8.06 5.45
N ILE A 89 13.72 6.87 4.87
CA ILE A 89 14.80 5.89 4.80
C ILE A 89 15.62 6.20 3.55
N VAL A 90 16.92 6.39 3.73
CA VAL A 90 17.84 6.66 2.62
C VAL A 90 18.81 5.50 2.46
N LEU A 91 18.92 5.01 1.23
CA LEU A 91 19.83 3.93 0.86
C LEU A 91 20.92 4.48 -0.09
N ASP A 92 22.19 4.19 0.21
CA ASP A 92 23.26 4.32 -0.79
C ASP A 92 23.32 3.05 -1.66
N ASP A 93 24.41 2.80 -2.36
CA ASP A 93 24.54 1.61 -3.22
C ASP A 93 24.69 0.30 -2.42
N TYR A 94 24.92 0.35 -1.10
CA TYR A 94 25.27 -0.81 -0.29
C TYR A 94 24.44 -0.99 0.97
N ARG A 95 23.98 0.10 1.59
CA ARG A 95 23.38 0.09 2.93
C ARG A 95 22.33 1.16 3.15
N ILE A 96 21.63 1.04 4.25
CA ILE A 96 20.74 2.06 4.81
C ILE A 96 21.60 3.07 5.60
N LEU A 97 21.40 4.35 5.34
CA LEU A 97 22.19 5.43 5.92
C LEU A 97 21.64 5.93 7.27
N ASN A 98 20.37 5.65 7.58
CA ASN A 98 19.77 6.04 8.85
C ASN A 98 20.46 5.33 10.02
N GLU A 99 21.06 6.06 10.94
CA GLU A 99 21.77 5.52 12.11
C GLU A 99 20.86 4.68 13.01
N ASP A 100 19.60 5.12 13.19
CA ASP A 100 18.58 4.40 13.97
C ASP A 100 18.05 3.14 13.28
N GLY A 101 18.45 2.88 12.03
CA GLY A 101 17.99 1.72 11.26
C GLY A 101 16.53 1.79 10.86
N LEU A 102 15.91 0.62 10.73
CA LEU A 102 14.52 0.45 10.32
C LEU A 102 13.59 0.30 11.52
N ARG A 103 12.36 0.85 11.41
CA ARG A 103 11.28 0.66 12.39
C ARG A 103 10.66 -0.74 12.30
N PHE A 104 10.67 -1.33 11.10
CA PHE A 104 10.26 -2.70 10.81
C PHE A 104 11.30 -3.33 9.90
N ARG A 105 11.57 -4.61 10.07
CA ARG A 105 12.50 -5.34 9.20
C ARG A 105 12.14 -5.23 7.71
N ASP A 106 10.85 -5.15 7.42
CA ASP A 106 10.22 -5.05 6.11
C ASP A 106 9.56 -3.67 5.88
N GLU A 107 10.15 -2.61 6.45
CA GLU A 107 9.57 -1.27 6.45
C GLU A 107 9.29 -0.73 5.03
N LEU A 108 10.16 -1.04 4.06
CA LEU A 108 10.01 -0.55 2.71
C LEU A 108 8.72 -1.05 2.05
N VAL A 109 8.43 -2.34 2.14
CA VAL A 109 7.20 -2.89 1.57
C VAL A 109 5.96 -2.46 2.33
N ARG A 110 6.06 -2.27 3.67
CA ARG A 110 4.96 -1.70 4.46
C ARG A 110 4.64 -0.27 4.05
N HIS A 111 5.65 0.54 3.74
CA HIS A 111 5.41 1.88 3.23
C HIS A 111 4.72 1.86 1.86
N LYS A 112 5.13 0.99 0.95
CA LYS A 112 4.44 0.81 -0.34
C LYS A 112 2.98 0.37 -0.18
N MET A 113 2.69 -0.42 0.84
CA MET A 113 1.31 -0.78 1.19
C MET A 113 0.54 0.43 1.76
N LEU A 114 1.17 1.27 2.59
CA LEU A 114 0.59 2.53 3.07
C LEU A 114 0.19 3.43 1.88
N ASP A 115 1.10 3.60 0.92
CA ASP A 115 0.85 4.36 -0.30
C ASP A 115 -0.36 3.80 -1.07
N ALA A 116 -0.40 2.47 -1.26
CA ALA A 116 -1.49 1.80 -1.96
C ALA A 116 -2.84 1.99 -1.26
N ILE A 117 -2.89 1.92 0.08
CA ILE A 117 -4.12 2.20 0.85
C ILE A 117 -4.63 3.60 0.56
N GLY A 118 -3.75 4.60 0.55
CA GLY A 118 -4.09 5.99 0.22
C GLY A 118 -4.57 6.15 -1.22
N ASP A 119 -3.84 5.57 -2.19
CA ASP A 119 -4.19 5.62 -3.61
C ASP A 119 -5.56 5.00 -3.90
N LEU A 120 -5.86 3.85 -3.28
CA LEU A 120 -7.11 3.15 -3.48
C LEU A 120 -8.30 3.88 -2.84
N TYR A 121 -8.07 4.60 -1.73
CA TYR A 121 -9.10 5.40 -1.08
C TYR A 121 -9.52 6.64 -1.89
N MET A 122 -8.79 6.99 -2.95
CA MET A 122 -9.16 8.08 -3.87
C MET A 122 -10.53 7.86 -4.56
N CYS A 123 -11.09 6.63 -4.54
CA CYS A 123 -12.47 6.41 -4.96
C CYS A 123 -13.53 6.99 -4.00
N GLY A 124 -13.12 7.44 -2.81
CA GLY A 124 -13.99 8.05 -1.80
C GLY A 124 -14.80 7.06 -0.96
N TYR A 125 -14.57 5.76 -1.12
CA TYR A 125 -15.28 4.70 -0.40
C TYR A 125 -14.32 3.62 0.09
N ASN A 126 -14.67 2.96 1.20
CA ASN A 126 -13.98 1.75 1.62
C ASN A 126 -14.23 0.62 0.62
N ILE A 127 -13.20 -0.20 0.38
CA ILE A 127 -13.24 -1.28 -0.60
C ILE A 127 -13.36 -2.63 0.14
N ILE A 128 -14.23 -3.49 -0.37
CA ILE A 128 -14.33 -4.91 0.00
C ILE A 128 -13.75 -5.71 -1.17
N GLY A 129 -12.56 -6.28 -0.98
CA GLY A 129 -11.83 -6.98 -2.03
C GLY A 129 -10.42 -7.35 -1.60
N ASP A 130 -9.74 -8.17 -2.40
CA ASP A 130 -8.32 -8.55 -2.25
C ASP A 130 -7.49 -7.79 -3.28
N PHE A 131 -6.64 -6.89 -2.81
CA PHE A 131 -5.68 -6.14 -3.62
C PHE A 131 -4.34 -6.83 -3.60
N LYS A 132 -3.82 -7.14 -4.78
CA LYS A 132 -2.45 -7.66 -4.95
C LYS A 132 -1.65 -6.79 -5.88
N ALA A 133 -0.37 -6.57 -5.55
CA ALA A 133 0.52 -5.77 -6.36
C ALA A 133 1.95 -6.30 -6.36
N TYR A 134 2.57 -6.25 -7.52
CA TYR A 134 3.98 -6.54 -7.73
C TYR A 134 4.65 -5.33 -8.39
N LYS A 135 5.64 -4.76 -7.72
CA LYS A 135 6.41 -3.58 -8.17
C LYS A 135 5.53 -2.36 -8.49
N SER A 136 4.32 -2.30 -7.96
CA SER A 136 3.39 -1.22 -8.23
C SER A 136 3.81 0.11 -7.57
N GLY A 137 3.23 1.17 -8.03
CA GLY A 137 3.34 2.52 -7.49
C GLY A 137 2.07 3.31 -7.75
N HIS A 138 2.05 4.59 -7.39
CA HIS A 138 0.88 5.47 -7.49
C HIS A 138 0.20 5.41 -8.86
N GLY A 139 0.98 5.49 -9.96
CA GLY A 139 0.42 5.46 -11.32
C GLY A 139 -0.33 4.16 -11.64
N LEU A 140 0.25 3.01 -11.29
CA LEU A 140 -0.36 1.71 -11.56
C LEU A 140 -1.52 1.40 -10.63
N ASN A 141 -1.44 1.80 -9.35
CA ASN A 141 -2.56 1.73 -8.40
C ASN A 141 -3.75 2.54 -8.90
N ASN A 142 -3.51 3.76 -9.40
CA ASN A 142 -4.53 4.62 -9.98
C ASN A 142 -5.12 4.02 -11.28
N LYS A 143 -4.27 3.44 -12.15
CA LYS A 143 -4.71 2.75 -13.36
C LYS A 143 -5.64 1.57 -13.02
N LEU A 144 -5.30 0.79 -11.99
CA LEU A 144 -6.17 -0.29 -11.53
C LEU A 144 -7.52 0.22 -11.03
N LEU A 145 -7.49 1.25 -10.16
CA LEU A 145 -8.72 1.82 -9.61
C LEU A 145 -9.65 2.35 -10.72
N ARG A 146 -9.09 3.04 -11.72
CA ARG A 146 -9.85 3.50 -12.90
C ARG A 146 -10.41 2.35 -13.72
N ALA A 147 -9.64 1.27 -13.93
CA ALA A 147 -10.09 0.10 -14.66
C ALA A 147 -11.26 -0.59 -13.95
N VAL A 148 -11.20 -0.72 -12.62
CA VAL A 148 -12.31 -1.24 -11.81
C VAL A 148 -13.56 -0.37 -11.97
N LEU A 149 -13.44 0.95 -11.76
CA LEU A 149 -14.58 1.87 -11.78
C LEU A 149 -15.23 2.01 -13.17
N ALA A 150 -14.45 1.84 -14.24
CA ALA A 150 -14.95 1.85 -15.62
C ALA A 150 -15.76 0.60 -15.99
N ASP A 151 -15.51 -0.53 -15.34
CA ASP A 151 -16.19 -1.79 -15.58
C ASP A 151 -17.36 -1.97 -14.58
N GLN A 152 -18.56 -1.63 -15.00
CA GLN A 152 -19.78 -1.68 -14.15
C GLN A 152 -20.11 -3.08 -13.63
N GLU A 153 -19.58 -4.14 -14.22
CA GLU A 153 -19.74 -5.50 -13.74
C GLU A 153 -18.70 -5.90 -12.70
N ALA A 154 -17.60 -5.15 -12.61
CA ALA A 154 -16.49 -5.49 -11.72
C ALA A 154 -16.75 -5.14 -10.25
N TRP A 155 -17.74 -4.31 -9.97
CA TRP A 155 -18.01 -3.85 -8.62
C TRP A 155 -19.48 -3.50 -8.41
N GLU A 156 -19.86 -3.32 -7.17
CA GLU A 156 -21.17 -2.82 -6.75
C GLU A 156 -21.06 -1.99 -5.48
N PHE A 157 -22.02 -1.09 -5.27
CA PHE A 157 -22.20 -0.49 -3.96
C PHE A 157 -22.95 -1.42 -3.02
N VAL A 158 -22.43 -1.55 -1.80
CA VAL A 158 -23.12 -2.27 -0.71
C VAL A 158 -23.23 -1.40 0.52
N THR A 159 -24.32 -1.56 1.25
CA THR A 159 -24.57 -1.00 2.59
C THR A 159 -24.98 -2.13 3.51
N PHE A 160 -24.67 -2.04 4.79
CA PHE A 160 -25.02 -3.03 5.78
C PHE A 160 -25.94 -2.38 6.80
N GLU A 161 -27.14 -2.95 6.99
CA GLU A 161 -28.07 -2.51 8.03
C GLU A 161 -27.67 -3.05 9.40
N ASP A 162 -27.15 -4.27 9.45
CA ASP A 162 -26.62 -4.90 10.65
C ASP A 162 -25.08 -4.80 10.67
N LYS A 163 -24.54 -4.23 11.75
CA LYS A 163 -23.08 -4.14 11.98
C LYS A 163 -22.38 -5.50 11.96
N LYS A 164 -23.09 -6.58 12.30
CA LYS A 164 -22.53 -7.94 12.27
C LYS A 164 -22.25 -8.45 10.85
N GLN A 165 -22.86 -7.85 9.83
CA GLN A 165 -22.64 -8.19 8.42
C GLN A 165 -21.47 -7.40 7.81
N VAL A 166 -21.04 -6.34 8.46
CA VAL A 166 -19.87 -5.58 8.02
C VAL A 166 -18.62 -6.44 8.18
N PRO A 167 -17.73 -6.53 7.16
CA PRO A 167 -16.46 -7.24 7.32
C PRO A 167 -15.69 -6.76 8.56
N GLN A 168 -15.14 -7.68 9.33
CA GLN A 168 -14.58 -7.40 10.66
C GLN A 168 -13.52 -6.29 10.65
N GLY A 169 -12.73 -6.18 9.58
CA GLY A 169 -11.71 -5.14 9.43
C GLY A 169 -12.27 -3.70 9.45
N TYR A 170 -13.55 -3.52 9.16
CA TYR A 170 -14.24 -2.23 9.14
C TYR A 170 -15.12 -1.98 10.38
N VAL A 171 -15.24 -2.97 11.26
CA VAL A 171 -15.89 -2.76 12.55
C VAL A 171 -14.86 -2.13 13.48
N ALA A 172 -15.09 -0.88 13.88
CA ALA A 172 -14.22 -0.24 14.86
C ALA A 172 -14.22 -1.08 16.17
N PRO A 173 -13.05 -1.44 16.72
CA PRO A 173 -12.99 -1.97 18.08
C PRO A 173 -13.60 -0.93 19.01
N ALA A 174 -14.34 -1.37 20.02
CA ALA A 174 -15.12 -0.51 20.92
C ALA A 174 -14.29 0.55 21.67
N GLN A 175 -12.97 0.45 21.67
CA GLN A 175 -12.02 1.47 22.13
C GLN A 175 -10.66 1.28 21.42
N VAL A 176 -10.28 2.17 20.55
CA VAL A 176 -8.87 2.42 20.26
C VAL A 176 -8.45 3.55 21.21
N LEU A 177 -7.94 3.20 22.36
CA LEU A 177 -7.18 4.13 23.18
C LEU A 177 -5.82 4.32 22.48
N ILE A 178 -5.60 5.53 21.98
CA ILE A 178 -4.31 6.01 21.48
C ILE A 178 -3.39 6.26 22.66
#